data_fd2f7496546a8e0e7b48833f00b73833
#
_entry.id   fd2f7496546a8e0e7b48833f00b73833
#
_cell.length_a   1.000
_cell.length_b   1.000
_cell.length_c   1.000
_cell.angle_alpha   90.00
_cell.angle_beta   90.00
_cell.angle_gamma   90.00
#
_symmetry.space_group_name_H-M   'P 1'
#
loop_
_entity.id
_entity.type
_entity.pdbx_description
1 polymer ?
#
loop_
_entity_poly.entity_id
_entity_poly.type
_entity_poly.pdbx_seq_one_letter_code
_entity_poly.pdbx_strand_id
1 'polypeptide(L)'
;MEPKLNLTHKIGQGISPGQFMDGMQIRAMEMSKIPNTKEQLITIYENFTWTQEEDKALFGNLSERSDMHCLILCTDWCPDVIWNVPVLLRVMEQSRITTEVLLMEEHLETMDLFLTDGGRAQPIAVILNAPGDVLGRWGARPAYIQAVMDRFKKNNPDKQGAHYTEKLNQIYREIGELYHAGNGNEYQRVMLHELRDLFTTFPS
;
A
#
# COMPACT_ATOMS: atom_id res chain seq x y z
N MET A 1 12.72 -27.69 -0.22
CA MET A 1 11.97 -26.47 0.16
C MET A 1 12.77 -25.30 -0.37
N GLU A 2 12.20 -24.46 -1.19
CA GLU A 2 12.86 -23.20 -1.55
C GLU A 2 13.05 -22.35 -0.28
N PRO A 3 14.19 -21.67 -0.15
CA PRO A 3 14.41 -20.81 1.01
C PRO A 3 13.35 -19.70 1.01
N LYS A 4 12.63 -19.56 2.12
CA LYS A 4 11.69 -18.46 2.31
C LYS A 4 12.47 -17.13 2.30
N LEU A 5 11.92 -16.12 1.63
CA LEU A 5 12.49 -14.78 1.70
C LEU A 5 12.45 -14.30 3.15
N ASN A 6 13.61 -13.89 3.67
CA ASN A 6 13.75 -13.41 5.04
C ASN A 6 14.26 -11.97 5.05
N LEU A 7 13.60 -11.11 5.79
CA LEU A 7 13.89 -9.68 5.92
C LEU A 7 14.16 -9.26 7.37
N THR A 8 14.59 -10.19 8.24
CA THR A 8 14.96 -9.87 9.64
C THR A 8 15.92 -8.67 9.72
N HIS A 9 16.86 -8.58 8.79
CA HIS A 9 17.84 -7.49 8.73
C HIS A 9 17.23 -6.11 8.42
N LYS A 10 15.97 -6.04 8.04
CA LYS A 10 15.24 -4.80 7.78
C LYS A 10 14.39 -4.34 8.95
N ILE A 11 14.11 -5.20 9.90
CA ILE A 11 13.39 -4.83 11.13
C ILE A 11 14.26 -3.86 11.94
N GLY A 12 13.68 -2.73 12.34
CA GLY A 12 14.39 -1.65 13.05
C GLY A 12 15.16 -0.69 12.13
N GLN A 13 15.06 -0.80 10.81
CA GLN A 13 15.67 0.14 9.86
C GLN A 13 14.69 1.18 9.31
N GLY A 14 13.40 1.01 9.57
CA GLY A 14 12.37 1.94 9.16
C GLY A 14 12.13 3.07 10.16
N ILE A 15 11.28 4.00 9.75
CA ILE A 15 10.73 5.04 10.60
C ILE A 15 9.34 4.65 11.08
N SER A 16 8.89 5.22 12.20
CA SER A 16 7.53 4.97 12.66
C SER A 16 6.48 5.59 11.70
N PRO A 17 5.24 5.07 11.67
CA PRO A 17 4.15 5.68 10.92
C PRO A 17 3.95 7.18 11.22
N GLY A 18 4.05 7.56 12.50
CA GLY A 18 3.97 8.98 12.91
C GLY A 18 5.09 9.82 12.30
N GLN A 19 6.34 9.34 12.37
CA GLN A 19 7.48 10.04 11.75
C GLN A 19 7.31 10.17 10.23
N PHE A 20 6.76 9.15 9.57
CA PHE A 20 6.47 9.21 8.14
C PHE A 20 5.45 10.32 7.84
N MET A 21 4.31 10.32 8.54
CA MET A 21 3.26 11.33 8.34
C MET A 21 3.76 12.74 8.65
N ASP A 22 4.51 12.91 9.74
CA ASP A 22 5.06 14.21 10.15
C ASP A 22 6.09 14.73 9.15
N GLY A 23 6.93 13.85 8.61
CA GLY A 23 7.99 14.17 7.66
C GLY A 23 7.54 14.41 6.23
N MET A 24 6.29 14.09 5.87
CA MET A 24 5.77 14.25 4.51
C MET A 24 5.92 15.69 4.01
N GLN A 25 6.37 15.82 2.76
CA GLN A 25 6.35 17.10 2.05
C GLN A 25 4.96 17.37 1.46
N ILE A 26 4.56 18.64 1.48
CA ILE A 26 3.30 19.07 0.88
C ILE A 26 3.49 19.23 -0.62
N ARG A 27 2.68 18.50 -1.39
CA ARG A 27 2.66 18.57 -2.87
C ARG A 27 1.23 18.58 -3.38
N ALA A 28 1.00 19.21 -4.52
CA ALA A 28 -0.24 19.08 -5.28
C ALA A 28 -0.04 18.03 -6.39
N MET A 29 -1.05 17.17 -6.60
CA MET A 29 -1.08 16.16 -7.65
C MET A 29 -2.35 16.31 -8.48
N GLU A 30 -2.30 17.17 -9.49
CA GLU A 30 -3.48 17.58 -10.28
C GLU A 30 -4.19 16.41 -10.96
N MET A 31 -3.44 15.47 -11.55
CA MET A 31 -4.04 14.30 -12.23
C MET A 31 -4.80 13.38 -11.28
N SER A 32 -4.40 13.34 -10.02
CA SER A 32 -5.04 12.54 -8.97
C SER A 32 -6.03 13.35 -8.12
N LYS A 33 -6.24 14.63 -8.47
CA LYS A 33 -7.11 15.57 -7.74
C LYS A 33 -6.76 15.69 -6.25
N ILE A 34 -5.46 15.63 -5.93
CA ILE A 34 -4.96 15.80 -4.57
C ILE A 34 -4.30 17.18 -4.46
N PRO A 35 -4.96 18.15 -3.81
CA PRO A 35 -4.40 19.52 -3.69
C PRO A 35 -3.27 19.61 -2.67
N ASN A 36 -3.26 18.74 -1.66
CA ASN A 36 -2.27 18.68 -0.59
C ASN A 36 -2.10 17.21 -0.16
N THR A 37 -0.98 16.61 -0.52
CA THR A 37 -0.69 15.19 -0.27
C THR A 37 -0.71 14.82 1.21
N LYS A 38 -0.08 15.65 2.06
CA LYS A 38 0.00 15.41 3.49
C LYS A 38 -1.38 15.51 4.16
N GLU A 39 -2.12 16.56 3.86
CA GLU A 39 -3.47 16.77 4.39
C GLU A 39 -4.43 15.66 3.94
N GLN A 40 -4.35 15.25 2.67
CA GLN A 40 -5.18 14.17 2.13
C GLN A 40 -4.91 12.85 2.86
N LEU A 41 -3.64 12.47 3.05
CA LEU A 41 -3.28 11.24 3.75
C LEU A 41 -3.76 11.28 5.21
N ILE A 42 -3.52 12.37 5.92
CA ILE A 42 -3.96 12.53 7.31
C ILE A 42 -5.49 12.49 7.39
N THR A 43 -6.19 13.17 6.48
CA THR A 43 -7.66 13.17 6.44
C THR A 43 -8.22 11.75 6.28
N ILE A 44 -7.64 10.94 5.38
CA ILE A 44 -8.07 9.55 5.20
C ILE A 44 -7.79 8.74 6.49
N TYR A 45 -6.63 8.93 7.09
CA TYR A 45 -6.24 8.23 8.32
C TYR A 45 -7.16 8.56 9.50
N GLU A 46 -7.47 9.84 9.73
CA GLU A 46 -8.29 10.30 10.84
C GLU A 46 -9.77 9.95 10.67
N ASN A 47 -10.28 10.04 9.43
CA ASN A 47 -11.69 9.76 9.13
C ASN A 47 -11.97 8.30 8.73
N PHE A 48 -10.96 7.41 8.81
CA PHE A 48 -11.15 6.01 8.51
C PHE A 48 -12.22 5.38 9.42
N THR A 49 -13.13 4.65 8.80
CA THR A 49 -14.15 3.89 9.50
C THR A 49 -14.20 2.46 8.98
N TRP A 50 -14.43 1.52 9.88
CA TRP A 50 -14.62 0.13 9.48
C TRP A 50 -15.96 0.00 8.73
N THR A 51 -15.89 -0.50 7.51
CA THR A 51 -17.10 -0.69 6.67
C THR A 51 -17.91 -1.92 7.10
N GLN A 52 -17.27 -2.86 7.80
CA GLN A 52 -17.88 -4.09 8.32
C GLN A 52 -17.29 -4.40 9.70
N GLU A 53 -18.16 -4.74 10.66
CA GLU A 53 -17.70 -5.12 12.01
C GLU A 53 -16.93 -6.44 12.01
N GLU A 54 -17.21 -7.33 11.06
CA GLU A 54 -16.49 -8.58 10.88
C GLU A 54 -15.02 -8.36 10.55
N ASP A 55 -14.70 -7.37 9.69
CA ASP A 55 -13.33 -7.01 9.37
C ASP A 55 -12.60 -6.45 10.59
N LYS A 56 -13.26 -5.54 11.31
CA LYS A 56 -12.73 -4.97 12.55
C LYS A 56 -12.44 -6.05 13.61
N ALA A 57 -13.37 -6.99 13.77
CA ALA A 57 -13.21 -8.09 14.71
C ALA A 57 -12.06 -9.04 14.30
N LEU A 58 -11.96 -9.39 13.01
CA LEU A 58 -10.89 -10.23 12.50
C LEU A 58 -9.53 -9.61 12.77
N PHE A 59 -9.31 -8.35 12.37
CA PHE A 59 -8.05 -7.66 12.59
C PHE A 59 -7.78 -7.44 14.09
N GLY A 60 -8.81 -7.21 14.90
CA GLY A 60 -8.68 -7.14 16.35
C GLY A 60 -8.20 -8.46 16.98
N ASN A 61 -8.67 -9.60 16.48
CA ASN A 61 -8.24 -10.91 16.96
C ASN A 61 -6.78 -11.22 16.63
N LEU A 62 -6.23 -10.64 15.55
CA LEU A 62 -4.79 -10.76 15.25
C LEU A 62 -3.91 -10.10 16.31
N SER A 63 -4.45 -9.23 17.15
CA SER A 63 -3.71 -8.57 18.23
C SER A 63 -3.17 -9.55 19.29
N GLU A 64 -3.67 -10.79 19.32
CA GLU A 64 -3.14 -11.87 20.14
C GLU A 64 -1.83 -12.44 19.58
N ARG A 65 -1.51 -12.13 18.32
CA ARG A 65 -0.28 -12.53 17.63
C ARG A 65 0.76 -11.42 17.72
N SER A 66 1.58 -11.46 18.76
CA SER A 66 2.70 -10.52 18.95
C SER A 66 3.93 -10.84 18.08
N ASP A 67 3.83 -11.85 17.23
CA ASP A 67 4.93 -12.42 16.43
C ASP A 67 5.02 -11.84 15.01
N MET A 68 4.20 -10.82 14.68
CA MET A 68 4.18 -10.24 13.34
C MET A 68 4.77 -8.84 13.29
N HIS A 69 5.43 -8.55 12.16
CA HIS A 69 5.90 -7.22 11.77
C HIS A 69 5.36 -6.85 10.40
N CYS A 70 5.11 -5.56 10.18
CA CYS A 70 4.77 -5.01 8.88
C CYS A 70 5.84 -3.99 8.45
N LEU A 71 6.42 -4.21 7.27
CA LEU A 71 7.30 -3.24 6.63
C LEU A 71 6.55 -2.63 5.44
N ILE A 72 6.35 -1.32 5.44
CA ILE A 72 5.69 -0.60 4.35
C ILE A 72 6.75 0.12 3.51
N LEU A 73 7.01 -0.39 2.31
CA LEU A 73 7.90 0.24 1.33
C LEU A 73 7.13 1.30 0.55
N CYS A 74 7.46 2.55 0.74
CA CYS A 74 6.78 3.65 0.06
C CYS A 74 7.58 4.95 0.04
N THR A 75 7.08 5.94 -0.71
CA THR A 75 7.53 7.33 -0.74
C THR A 75 6.39 8.25 -0.34
N ASP A 76 6.67 9.52 -0.07
CA ASP A 76 5.64 10.52 0.26
C ASP A 76 5.06 11.26 -0.98
N TRP A 77 5.49 10.89 -2.19
CA TRP A 77 5.13 11.57 -3.44
C TRP A 77 4.34 10.70 -4.45
N CYS A 78 3.94 9.49 -4.09
CA CYS A 78 3.15 8.63 -4.95
C CYS A 78 1.65 8.74 -4.61
N PRO A 79 0.75 8.99 -5.59
CA PRO A 79 -0.69 9.05 -5.32
C PRO A 79 -1.23 7.79 -4.65
N ASP A 80 -0.81 6.60 -5.09
CA ASP A 80 -1.27 5.34 -4.49
C ASP A 80 -0.88 5.23 -3.01
N VAL A 81 0.25 5.82 -2.60
CA VAL A 81 0.67 5.89 -1.19
C VAL A 81 -0.29 6.76 -0.39
N ILE A 82 -0.67 7.94 -0.95
CA ILE A 82 -1.58 8.87 -0.28
C ILE A 82 -2.94 8.23 0.02
N TRP A 83 -3.43 7.38 -0.89
CA TRP A 83 -4.70 6.70 -0.72
C TRP A 83 -4.61 5.44 0.16
N ASN A 84 -3.60 4.60 -0.04
CA ASN A 84 -3.58 3.25 0.53
C ASN A 84 -2.85 3.17 1.89
N VAL A 85 -1.79 3.94 2.11
CA VAL A 85 -1.02 3.86 3.37
C VAL A 85 -1.87 4.17 4.59
N PRO A 86 -2.74 5.21 4.62
CA PRO A 86 -3.56 5.45 5.80
C PRO A 86 -4.45 4.26 6.17
N VAL A 87 -5.02 3.56 5.20
CA VAL A 87 -5.84 2.37 5.44
C VAL A 87 -4.98 1.22 5.97
N LEU A 88 -3.79 0.99 5.39
CA LEU A 88 -2.83 0.00 5.92
C LEU A 88 -2.50 0.27 7.39
N LEU A 89 -2.19 1.53 7.73
CA LEU A 89 -1.84 1.90 9.11
C LEU A 89 -2.99 1.63 10.08
N ARG A 90 -4.24 1.96 9.71
CA ARG A 90 -5.42 1.69 10.55
C ARG A 90 -5.65 0.19 10.76
N VAL A 91 -5.39 -0.63 9.74
CA VAL A 91 -5.47 -2.10 9.86
C VAL A 91 -4.36 -2.63 10.78
N MET A 92 -3.13 -2.16 10.61
CA MET A 92 -1.99 -2.61 11.44
C MET A 92 -2.17 -2.17 12.91
N GLU A 93 -2.68 -0.97 13.16
CA GLU A 93 -3.02 -0.51 14.52
C GLU A 93 -4.09 -1.39 15.17
N GLN A 94 -5.19 -1.70 14.46
CA GLN A 94 -6.24 -2.58 14.97
C GLN A 94 -5.70 -3.96 15.31
N SER A 95 -4.77 -4.47 14.49
CA SER A 95 -4.14 -5.77 14.66
C SER A 95 -2.96 -5.75 15.65
N ARG A 96 -2.57 -4.57 16.15
CA ARG A 96 -1.39 -4.36 17.00
C ARG A 96 -0.09 -4.92 16.39
N ILE A 97 0.00 -4.95 15.06
CA ILE A 97 1.19 -5.37 14.35
C ILE A 97 2.21 -4.23 14.37
N THR A 98 3.41 -4.50 14.88
CA THR A 98 4.51 -3.54 14.84
C THR A 98 4.81 -3.16 13.40
N THR A 99 4.71 -1.87 13.07
CA THR A 99 4.80 -1.37 11.70
C THR A 99 5.87 -0.32 11.56
N GLU A 100 6.70 -0.49 10.53
CA GLU A 100 7.74 0.45 10.12
C GLU A 100 7.55 0.85 8.66
N VAL A 101 7.87 2.09 8.34
CA VAL A 101 7.91 2.59 6.97
C VAL A 101 9.36 2.61 6.50
N LEU A 102 9.65 1.85 5.46
CA LEU A 102 10.92 1.87 4.74
C LEU A 102 10.80 2.85 3.57
N LEU A 103 11.49 3.99 3.65
CA LEU A 103 11.51 4.94 2.54
C LEU A 103 12.15 4.27 1.33
N MET A 104 11.40 4.16 0.23
CA MET A 104 11.81 3.37 -0.94
C MET A 104 13.17 3.80 -1.47
N GLU A 105 13.47 5.11 -1.46
CA GLU A 105 14.72 5.66 -1.95
C GLU A 105 15.95 5.18 -1.16
N GLU A 106 15.76 4.82 0.12
CA GLU A 106 16.81 4.32 1.01
C GLU A 106 16.89 2.78 1.01
N HIS A 107 15.86 2.11 0.44
CA HIS A 107 15.70 0.65 0.48
C HIS A 107 15.38 0.06 -0.91
N LEU A 108 16.04 0.55 -1.96
CA LEU A 108 15.77 0.13 -3.35
C LEU A 108 16.00 -1.37 -3.57
N GLU A 109 17.04 -1.94 -2.93
CA GLU A 109 17.34 -3.37 -3.01
C GLU A 109 16.24 -4.24 -2.39
N THR A 110 15.56 -3.73 -1.35
CA THR A 110 14.41 -4.42 -0.75
C THR A 110 13.17 -4.25 -1.64
N MET A 111 12.95 -3.07 -2.19
CA MET A 111 11.84 -2.81 -3.11
C MET A 111 11.94 -3.68 -4.36
N ASP A 112 13.14 -3.95 -4.86
CA ASP A 112 13.38 -4.78 -6.04
C ASP A 112 12.99 -6.26 -5.85
N LEU A 113 12.79 -6.71 -4.60
CA LEU A 113 12.25 -8.03 -4.30
C LEU A 113 10.71 -8.11 -4.51
N PHE A 114 10.03 -6.97 -4.65
CA PHE A 114 8.57 -6.88 -4.67
C PHE A 114 8.02 -6.12 -5.88
N LEU A 115 8.71 -6.19 -7.01
CA LEU A 115 8.29 -5.51 -8.24
C LEU A 115 6.90 -5.96 -8.71
N THR A 116 6.14 -5.02 -9.27
CA THR A 116 4.88 -5.28 -9.97
C THR A 116 5.11 -5.07 -11.47
N ASP A 117 5.01 -6.13 -12.27
CA ASP A 117 5.33 -6.10 -13.72
C ASP A 117 6.68 -5.44 -14.04
N GLY A 118 7.70 -5.75 -13.23
CA GLY A 118 9.05 -5.21 -13.39
C GLY A 118 9.20 -3.74 -12.98
N GLY A 119 8.17 -3.13 -12.39
CA GLY A 119 8.19 -1.75 -11.90
C GLY A 119 8.10 -1.66 -10.38
N ARG A 120 8.70 -0.63 -9.81
CA ARG A 120 8.64 -0.30 -8.37
C ARG A 120 7.32 0.39 -8.03
N ALA A 121 6.19 -0.32 -8.22
CA ALA A 121 4.90 0.18 -7.81
C ALA A 121 4.78 0.15 -6.27
N GLN A 122 4.20 1.17 -5.69
CA GLN A 122 4.14 1.39 -4.23
C GLN A 122 2.77 1.96 -3.82
N PRO A 123 2.37 1.77 -2.53
CA PRO A 123 3.10 1.14 -1.43
C PRO A 123 3.13 -0.38 -1.54
N ILE A 124 4.11 -1.03 -0.92
CA ILE A 124 4.11 -2.47 -0.67
C ILE A 124 4.14 -2.71 0.83
N ALA A 125 3.12 -3.34 1.39
CA ALA A 125 3.09 -3.80 2.77
C ALA A 125 3.54 -5.26 2.82
N VAL A 126 4.66 -5.53 3.47
CA VAL A 126 5.24 -6.87 3.63
C VAL A 126 5.01 -7.32 5.06
N ILE A 127 4.33 -8.45 5.24
CA ILE A 127 4.06 -9.02 6.55
C ILE A 127 5.08 -10.12 6.85
N LEU A 128 5.73 -10.02 7.99
CA LEU A 128 6.77 -10.93 8.46
C LEU A 128 6.31 -11.64 9.72
N ASN A 129 6.83 -12.88 9.94
CA ASN A 129 6.79 -13.53 11.24
C ASN A 129 7.94 -13.05 12.15
N ALA A 130 8.00 -13.50 13.42
CA ALA A 130 9.05 -13.14 14.37
C ALA A 130 10.48 -13.47 13.88
N PRO A 131 10.75 -14.59 13.19
CA PRO A 131 12.07 -14.84 12.58
C PRO A 131 12.40 -13.95 11.39
N GLY A 132 11.44 -13.14 10.89
CA GLY A 132 11.61 -12.24 9.75
C GLY A 132 11.30 -12.87 8.39
N ASP A 133 10.70 -14.06 8.35
CA ASP A 133 10.27 -14.67 7.10
C ASP A 133 9.04 -13.95 6.56
N VAL A 134 9.02 -13.73 5.26
CA VAL A 134 7.88 -13.12 4.58
C VAL A 134 6.69 -14.09 4.59
N LEU A 135 5.62 -13.70 5.25
CA LEU A 135 4.34 -14.41 5.25
C LEU A 135 3.51 -14.06 4.02
N GLY A 136 3.54 -12.80 3.61
CA GLY A 136 2.81 -12.31 2.47
C GLY A 136 3.03 -10.82 2.23
N ARG A 137 2.42 -10.31 1.15
CA ARG A 137 2.48 -8.88 0.81
C ARG A 137 1.15 -8.40 0.26
N TRP A 138 0.87 -7.11 0.47
CA TRP A 138 -0.19 -6.40 -0.22
C TRP A 138 0.39 -5.16 -0.92
N GLY A 139 -0.16 -4.82 -2.07
CA GLY A 139 0.18 -3.60 -2.82
C GLY A 139 0.40 -3.87 -4.32
N ALA A 140 0.58 -2.83 -5.10
CA ALA A 140 0.66 -1.41 -4.73
C ALA A 140 -0.72 -0.75 -4.54
N ARG A 141 -1.77 -1.33 -5.06
CA ARG A 141 -3.14 -0.82 -5.06
C ARG A 141 -4.14 -1.97 -5.09
N PRO A 142 -5.42 -1.75 -4.77
CA PRO A 142 -6.47 -2.77 -4.92
C PRO A 142 -6.48 -3.37 -6.32
N ALA A 143 -6.74 -4.67 -6.42
CA ALA A 143 -6.61 -5.43 -7.66
C ALA A 143 -7.44 -4.85 -8.82
N TYR A 144 -8.65 -4.33 -8.55
CA TYR A 144 -9.48 -3.74 -9.59
C TYR A 144 -8.89 -2.43 -10.16
N ILE A 145 -8.18 -1.66 -9.33
CA ILE A 145 -7.46 -0.45 -9.76
C ILE A 145 -6.19 -0.86 -10.51
N GLN A 146 -5.48 -1.88 -10.02
CA GLN A 146 -4.32 -2.43 -10.72
C GLN A 146 -4.68 -2.92 -12.12
N ALA A 147 -5.84 -3.55 -12.30
CA ALA A 147 -6.32 -4.03 -13.59
C ALA A 147 -6.41 -2.93 -14.67
N VAL A 148 -6.65 -1.69 -14.28
CA VAL A 148 -6.64 -0.52 -15.20
C VAL A 148 -5.24 -0.32 -15.78
N MET A 149 -4.22 -0.34 -14.93
CA MET A 149 -2.82 -0.19 -15.35
C MET A 149 -2.36 -1.38 -16.19
N ASP A 150 -2.75 -2.61 -15.83
CA ASP A 150 -2.38 -3.82 -16.55
C ASP A 150 -2.98 -3.83 -17.96
N ARG A 151 -4.25 -3.44 -18.09
CA ARG A 151 -4.93 -3.25 -19.37
C ARG A 151 -4.20 -2.22 -20.23
N PHE A 152 -3.80 -1.09 -19.63
CA PHE A 152 -3.04 -0.06 -20.33
C PHE A 152 -1.71 -0.59 -20.86
N LYS A 153 -0.90 -1.22 -20.01
CA LYS A 153 0.41 -1.79 -20.40
C LYS A 153 0.28 -2.82 -21.50
N LYS A 154 -0.72 -3.72 -21.41
CA LYS A 154 -1.01 -4.74 -22.42
C LYS A 154 -1.33 -4.12 -23.77
N ASN A 155 -2.09 -3.03 -23.79
CA ASN A 155 -2.53 -2.37 -25.03
C ASN A 155 -1.51 -1.36 -25.57
N ASN A 156 -0.50 -0.99 -24.80
CA ASN A 156 0.54 -0.03 -25.15
C ASN A 156 1.94 -0.57 -24.74
N PRO A 157 2.42 -1.65 -25.38
CA PRO A 157 3.70 -2.26 -24.99
C PRO A 157 4.91 -1.38 -25.36
N ASP A 158 4.77 -0.53 -26.38
CA ASP A 158 5.82 0.41 -26.80
C ASP A 158 5.74 1.70 -26.01
N LYS A 159 6.62 1.84 -25.00
CA LYS A 159 6.73 3.04 -24.17
C LYS A 159 7.27 4.27 -24.91
N GLN A 160 7.89 4.09 -26.08
CA GLN A 160 8.39 5.16 -26.96
C GLN A 160 7.35 5.57 -28.00
N GLY A 161 6.21 4.88 -28.05
CA GLY A 161 5.15 5.12 -29.01
C GLY A 161 4.57 6.53 -28.92
N ALA A 162 4.15 7.06 -30.06
CA ALA A 162 3.48 8.33 -30.14
C ALA A 162 2.28 8.37 -29.16
N HIS A 163 2.12 9.47 -28.44
CA HIS A 163 1.05 9.67 -27.45
C HIS A 163 1.05 8.72 -26.24
N TYR A 164 2.13 7.94 -26.00
CA TYR A 164 2.20 7.05 -24.83
C TYR A 164 1.98 7.81 -23.51
N THR A 165 2.69 8.92 -23.32
CA THR A 165 2.58 9.74 -22.11
C THR A 165 1.18 10.35 -21.95
N GLU A 166 0.57 10.81 -23.06
CA GLU A 166 -0.79 11.36 -23.02
C GLU A 166 -1.81 10.30 -22.57
N LYS A 167 -1.73 9.09 -23.16
CA LYS A 167 -2.57 7.95 -22.78
C LYS A 167 -2.34 7.53 -21.32
N LEU A 168 -1.07 7.49 -20.88
CA LEU A 168 -0.73 7.16 -19.49
C LEU A 168 -1.33 8.19 -18.51
N ASN A 169 -1.29 9.47 -18.86
CA ASN A 169 -1.92 10.52 -18.05
C ASN A 169 -3.45 10.36 -17.95
N GLN A 170 -4.11 9.85 -19.02
CA GLN A 170 -5.54 9.52 -18.97
C GLN A 170 -5.80 8.36 -17.99
N ILE A 171 -4.92 7.34 -17.98
CA ILE A 171 -5.02 6.23 -17.02
C ILE A 171 -4.82 6.70 -15.58
N TYR A 172 -3.89 7.61 -15.31
CA TYR A 172 -3.73 8.18 -13.96
C TYR A 172 -4.97 8.95 -13.50
N ARG A 173 -5.67 9.65 -14.42
CA ARG A 173 -6.96 10.28 -14.10
C ARG A 173 -8.03 9.24 -13.81
N GLU A 174 -8.15 8.18 -14.63
CA GLU A 174 -9.09 7.07 -14.41
C GLU A 174 -8.84 6.41 -13.04
N ILE A 175 -7.60 6.14 -12.68
CA ILE A 175 -7.21 5.60 -11.36
C ILE A 175 -7.61 6.59 -10.24
N GLY A 176 -7.36 7.89 -10.43
CA GLY A 176 -7.79 8.90 -9.47
C GLY A 176 -9.30 8.92 -9.24
N GLU A 177 -10.12 8.80 -10.31
CA GLU A 177 -11.58 8.70 -10.20
C GLU A 177 -12.01 7.47 -9.39
N LEU A 178 -11.35 6.32 -9.57
CA LEU A 178 -11.64 5.10 -8.81
C LEU A 178 -11.36 5.28 -7.31
N TYR A 179 -10.31 5.99 -6.93
CA TYR A 179 -10.05 6.29 -5.53
C TYR A 179 -11.08 7.24 -4.92
N HIS A 180 -11.67 8.12 -5.71
CA HIS A 180 -12.74 9.03 -5.27
C HIS A 180 -14.13 8.37 -5.27
N ALA A 181 -14.31 7.21 -5.91
CA ALA A 181 -15.60 6.53 -6.01
C ALA A 181 -16.22 6.26 -4.62
N GLY A 182 -17.51 6.47 -4.49
CA GLY A 182 -18.23 6.29 -3.23
C GLY A 182 -17.69 7.15 -2.08
N ASN A 183 -17.20 8.36 -2.37
CA ASN A 183 -16.54 9.25 -1.41
C ASN A 183 -15.30 8.59 -0.75
N GLY A 184 -14.56 7.78 -1.51
CA GLY A 184 -13.36 7.08 -1.04
C GLY A 184 -13.64 5.78 -0.26
N ASN A 185 -14.92 5.37 -0.11
CA ASN A 185 -15.25 4.17 0.65
C ASN A 185 -15.11 2.88 -0.18
N GLU A 186 -15.24 2.97 -1.51
CA GLU A 186 -15.24 1.78 -2.36
C GLU A 186 -13.88 1.09 -2.38
N TYR A 187 -12.80 1.83 -2.65
CA TYR A 187 -11.47 1.24 -2.65
C TYR A 187 -11.05 0.73 -1.26
N GLN A 188 -11.45 1.44 -0.18
CA GLN A 188 -11.15 1.01 1.19
C GLN A 188 -11.83 -0.33 1.51
N ARG A 189 -13.08 -0.49 1.14
CA ARG A 189 -13.82 -1.76 1.30
C ARG A 189 -13.15 -2.92 0.57
N VAL A 190 -12.72 -2.70 -0.69
CA VAL A 190 -12.02 -3.73 -1.46
C VAL A 190 -10.66 -4.05 -0.84
N MET A 191 -9.92 -3.03 -0.44
CA MET A 191 -8.63 -3.19 0.20
C MET A 191 -8.73 -3.98 1.53
N LEU A 192 -9.73 -3.69 2.37
CA LEU A 192 -9.98 -4.44 3.59
C LEU A 192 -10.28 -5.92 3.30
N HIS A 193 -11.07 -6.19 2.26
CA HIS A 193 -11.35 -7.56 1.83
C HIS A 193 -10.07 -8.29 1.37
N GLU A 194 -9.24 -7.66 0.55
CA GLU A 194 -7.97 -8.23 0.08
C GLU A 194 -7.00 -8.50 1.24
N LEU A 195 -6.91 -7.57 2.20
CA LEU A 195 -6.09 -7.76 3.40
C LEU A 195 -6.62 -8.89 4.27
N ARG A 196 -7.93 -8.99 4.47
CA ARG A 196 -8.55 -10.11 5.17
C ARG A 196 -8.19 -11.44 4.53
N ASP A 197 -8.35 -11.54 3.21
CA ASP A 197 -8.01 -12.76 2.48
C ASP A 197 -6.53 -13.10 2.63
N LEU A 198 -5.64 -12.12 2.55
CA LEU A 198 -4.22 -12.30 2.77
C LEU A 198 -3.92 -12.86 4.17
N PHE A 199 -4.45 -12.22 5.22
CA PHE A 199 -4.17 -12.62 6.60
C PHE A 199 -4.72 -14.00 6.96
N THR A 200 -5.82 -14.44 6.32
CA THR A 200 -6.36 -15.79 6.52
C THR A 200 -5.48 -16.90 5.94
N THR A 201 -4.54 -16.57 5.07
CA THR A 201 -3.57 -17.54 4.51
C THR A 201 -2.39 -17.81 5.44
N PHE A 202 -2.19 -17.01 6.49
CA PHE A 202 -1.05 -17.13 7.36
C PHE A 202 -1.22 -18.31 8.34
N PRO A 203 -0.15 -19.07 8.63
CA PRO A 203 -0.23 -20.14 9.61
C PRO A 203 -0.57 -19.58 10.98
N SER A 204 -1.34 -20.37 11.73
CA SER A 204 -1.70 -20.10 13.13
C SER A 204 -0.49 -20.16 14.05
#